data_cda7496f6b92d6404bc37bcb9af8aed9
#
_entry.id   cda7496f6b92d6404bc37bcb9af8aed9
#
_cell.length_a   1.000
_cell.length_b   1.000
_cell.length_c   1.000
_cell.angle_alpha   90.00
_cell.angle_beta   90.00
_cell.angle_gamma   90.00
#
_symmetry.space_group_name_H-M   'P 1'
#
loop_
_entity.id
_entity.type
_entity.pdbx_description
1 polymer ?
#
loop_
_entity_poly.entity_id
_entity_poly.type
_entity_poly.pdbx_seq_one_letter_code
_entity_poly.pdbx_strand_id
1 'polypeptide(L)'
;MLSRQIASKLRGYETPFYLYDMALLRQTLESVVYESKKYGYKVHYAIKANYDDHLLAIIREYGLGIDCASGNELRKAVEAGFDPKGIVYAGVGKRDKELKYAIEQNILAINCESIQELELVDALSAEAGKVTDIALRINPDIDPKTNHCIDTGQADSKFGISYEEVLEHAAEIRSLKNVNIIGLHLHIGSQIRELHVFENMCNKVNVIVENLEKLGFSFRFVDVGGGLGVNYDVPENEPIPNFASCLLYTSPSPRD
;
A
#
# COMPACT_ATOMS: atom_id res chain seq x y z
N MET A 1 11.36 -27.34 0.80
CA MET A 1 10.86 -28.70 1.16
C MET A 1 10.99 -28.91 2.68
N LEU A 2 9.93 -29.38 3.36
CA LEU A 2 9.97 -29.68 4.81
C LEU A 2 11.02 -30.75 5.13
N SER A 3 11.94 -30.48 6.07
CA SER A 3 12.92 -31.46 6.51
C SER A 3 12.22 -32.65 7.19
N ARG A 4 12.82 -33.85 7.10
CA ARG A 4 12.27 -35.04 7.78
C ARG A 4 12.10 -34.85 9.30
N GLN A 5 12.94 -34.02 9.91
CA GLN A 5 12.85 -33.71 11.34
C GLN A 5 11.60 -32.83 11.64
N ILE A 6 11.33 -31.85 10.82
CA ILE A 6 10.11 -30.98 10.95
C ILE A 6 8.87 -31.85 10.72
N ALA A 7 8.84 -32.64 9.64
CA ALA A 7 7.73 -33.55 9.35
C ALA A 7 7.43 -34.51 10.49
N SER A 8 8.49 -35.03 11.16
CA SER A 8 8.33 -35.92 12.34
C SER A 8 7.69 -35.20 13.53
N LYS A 9 8.07 -33.96 13.80
CA LYS A 9 7.48 -33.14 14.89
C LYS A 9 6.01 -32.80 14.65
N LEU A 10 5.62 -32.68 13.39
CA LEU A 10 4.26 -32.29 12.99
C LEU A 10 3.24 -33.44 13.03
N ARG A 11 3.69 -34.68 13.13
CA ARG A 11 2.81 -35.89 13.17
C ARG A 11 1.82 -35.91 14.32
N GLY A 12 2.08 -35.16 15.38
CA GLY A 12 1.21 -35.11 16.57
C GLY A 12 0.12 -34.00 16.48
N TYR A 13 0.11 -33.20 15.43
CA TYR A 13 -0.88 -32.12 15.24
C TYR A 13 -2.05 -32.61 14.42
N GLU A 14 -3.25 -32.19 14.81
CA GLU A 14 -4.47 -32.44 14.03
C GLU A 14 -4.45 -31.59 12.75
N THR A 15 -4.84 -32.19 11.62
CA THR A 15 -4.89 -31.51 10.31
C THR A 15 -6.31 -31.10 9.98
N PRO A 16 -6.51 -29.97 9.23
CA PRO A 16 -5.49 -29.11 8.63
C PRO A 16 -4.96 -28.04 9.60
N PHE A 17 -3.69 -27.62 9.42
CA PHE A 17 -3.08 -26.50 10.15
C PHE A 17 -2.15 -25.69 9.23
N TYR A 18 -1.89 -24.44 9.61
CA TYR A 18 -0.89 -23.60 8.97
C TYR A 18 0.45 -23.73 9.68
N LEU A 19 1.52 -23.85 8.89
CA LEU A 19 2.89 -23.86 9.37
C LEU A 19 3.63 -22.64 8.85
N TYR A 20 4.16 -21.82 9.74
CA TYR A 20 4.94 -20.63 9.39
C TYR A 20 6.43 -20.88 9.68
N ASP A 21 7.28 -20.55 8.70
CA ASP A 21 8.72 -20.47 8.90
C ASP A 21 9.09 -19.10 9.47
N MET A 22 9.24 -19.04 10.79
CA MET A 22 9.51 -17.78 11.48
C MET A 22 10.90 -17.23 11.20
N ALA A 23 11.88 -18.11 10.86
CA ALA A 23 13.22 -17.67 10.50
C ALA A 23 13.20 -16.98 9.13
N LEU A 24 12.50 -17.56 8.15
CA LEU A 24 12.33 -16.97 6.83
C LEU A 24 11.55 -15.65 6.92
N LEU A 25 10.48 -15.58 7.73
CA LEU A 25 9.73 -14.33 7.93
C LEU A 25 10.66 -13.22 8.45
N ARG A 26 11.46 -13.49 9.49
CA ARG A 26 12.37 -12.47 10.02
C ARG A 26 13.44 -12.06 9.02
N GLN A 27 14.03 -12.99 8.27
CA GLN A 27 14.99 -12.69 7.21
C GLN A 27 14.36 -11.80 6.12
N THR A 28 13.11 -12.08 5.74
CA THR A 28 12.37 -11.26 4.76
C THR A 28 12.14 -9.84 5.29
N LEU A 29 11.72 -9.70 6.55
CA LEU A 29 11.51 -8.40 7.19
C LEU A 29 12.83 -7.63 7.35
N GLU A 30 13.91 -8.29 7.74
CA GLU A 30 15.25 -7.70 7.80
C GLU A 30 15.72 -7.19 6.43
N SER A 31 15.52 -7.99 5.39
CA SER A 31 15.88 -7.62 4.03
C SER A 31 15.12 -6.38 3.55
N VAL A 32 13.79 -6.35 3.67
CA VAL A 32 13.00 -5.21 3.21
C VAL A 32 13.30 -3.95 4.01
N VAL A 33 13.48 -4.05 5.32
CA VAL A 33 13.83 -2.91 6.18
C VAL A 33 15.23 -2.37 5.86
N TYR A 34 16.19 -3.27 5.63
CA TYR A 34 17.55 -2.88 5.27
C TYR A 34 17.58 -2.16 3.92
N GLU A 35 16.93 -2.72 2.90
CA GLU A 35 16.91 -2.14 1.56
C GLU A 35 16.12 -0.83 1.52
N SER A 36 14.97 -0.76 2.18
CA SER A 36 14.15 0.47 2.21
C SER A 36 14.86 1.65 2.87
N LYS A 37 15.64 1.41 3.92
CA LYS A 37 16.41 2.47 4.60
C LYS A 37 17.45 3.13 3.71
N LYS A 38 18.02 2.42 2.73
CA LYS A 38 19.01 2.99 1.79
C LYS A 38 18.44 4.15 0.98
N TYR A 39 17.15 4.09 0.68
CA TYR A 39 16.45 5.05 -0.18
C TYR A 39 15.43 5.90 0.56
N GLY A 40 15.36 5.78 1.89
CA GLY A 40 14.42 6.55 2.71
C GLY A 40 12.95 6.11 2.58
N TYR A 41 12.68 4.90 2.09
CA TYR A 41 11.32 4.38 1.98
C TYR A 41 10.75 3.98 3.33
N LYS A 42 9.45 4.19 3.50
CA LYS A 42 8.64 3.60 4.55
C LYS A 42 7.84 2.45 3.97
N VAL A 43 7.95 1.28 4.58
CA VAL A 43 7.27 0.07 4.12
C VAL A 43 6.01 -0.14 4.93
N HIS A 44 4.90 -0.39 4.25
CA HIS A 44 3.62 -0.77 4.83
C HIS A 44 3.29 -2.21 4.47
N TYR A 45 2.91 -3.00 5.45
CA TYR A 45 2.48 -4.37 5.24
C TYR A 45 1.01 -4.41 4.86
N ALA A 46 0.69 -5.01 3.71
CA ALA A 46 -0.69 -5.23 3.28
C ALA A 46 -1.33 -6.33 4.12
N ILE A 47 -2.12 -5.94 5.12
CA ILE A 47 -2.67 -6.85 6.15
C ILE A 47 -3.60 -7.92 5.55
N LYS A 48 -4.16 -7.68 4.36
CA LYS A 48 -4.95 -8.67 3.61
C LYS A 48 -4.19 -9.97 3.31
N ALA A 49 -2.85 -9.93 3.30
CA ALA A 49 -2.02 -11.11 3.05
C ALA A 49 -2.09 -12.11 4.21
N ASN A 50 -2.01 -11.63 5.45
CA ASN A 50 -2.21 -12.44 6.64
C ASN A 50 -2.41 -11.52 7.87
N TYR A 51 -3.47 -11.77 8.62
CA TYR A 51 -3.85 -10.99 9.81
C TYR A 51 -3.71 -11.79 11.13
N ASP A 52 -2.91 -12.86 11.13
CA ASP A 52 -2.60 -13.61 12.36
C ASP A 52 -1.87 -12.73 13.38
N ASP A 53 -2.30 -12.77 14.64
CA ASP A 53 -1.79 -11.90 15.71
C ASP A 53 -0.29 -12.07 15.96
N HIS A 54 0.24 -13.30 15.87
CA HIS A 54 1.66 -13.56 16.08
C HIS A 54 2.49 -12.97 14.94
N LEU A 55 2.00 -13.06 13.69
CA LEU A 55 2.69 -12.48 12.54
C LEU A 55 2.65 -10.95 12.61
N LEU A 56 1.48 -10.37 12.92
CA LEU A 56 1.33 -8.92 13.06
C LEU A 56 2.23 -8.36 14.17
N ALA A 57 2.35 -9.06 15.30
CA ALA A 57 3.25 -8.65 16.39
C ALA A 57 4.71 -8.55 15.91
N ILE A 58 5.19 -9.54 15.16
CA ILE A 58 6.54 -9.54 14.60
C ILE A 58 6.71 -8.43 13.56
N ILE A 59 5.75 -8.27 12.63
CA ILE A 59 5.80 -7.20 11.62
C ILE A 59 5.90 -5.83 12.28
N ARG A 60 5.14 -5.61 13.35
CA ARG A 60 5.20 -4.39 14.16
C ARG A 60 6.57 -4.18 14.84
N GLU A 61 7.22 -5.24 15.36
CA GLU A 61 8.57 -5.17 15.94
C GLU A 61 9.60 -4.62 14.95
N TYR A 62 9.44 -4.88 13.65
CA TYR A 62 10.31 -4.34 12.60
C TYR A 62 9.97 -2.90 12.18
N GLY A 63 8.94 -2.31 12.77
CA GLY A 63 8.57 -0.91 12.53
C GLY A 63 7.88 -0.64 11.21
N LEU A 64 7.28 -1.64 10.58
CA LEU A 64 6.49 -1.47 9.37
C LEU A 64 5.15 -0.79 9.70
N GLY A 65 4.65 0.02 8.77
CA GLY A 65 3.27 0.48 8.77
C GLY A 65 2.31 -0.61 8.26
N ILE A 66 1.03 -0.27 8.15
CA ILE A 66 -0.02 -1.17 7.65
C ILE A 66 -0.76 -0.51 6.49
N ASP A 67 -1.01 -1.30 5.44
CA ASP A 67 -1.95 -0.97 4.37
C ASP A 67 -3.21 -1.82 4.54
N CYS A 68 -4.36 -1.15 4.69
CA CYS A 68 -5.67 -1.74 4.89
C CYS A 68 -6.54 -1.54 3.64
N ALA A 69 -7.31 -2.56 3.26
CA ALA A 69 -8.27 -2.52 2.16
C ALA A 69 -9.73 -2.65 2.64
N SER A 70 -9.97 -2.72 3.94
CA SER A 70 -11.30 -2.78 4.54
C SER A 70 -11.31 -2.22 5.96
N GLY A 71 -12.49 -1.78 6.44
CA GLY A 71 -12.66 -1.29 7.80
C GLY A 71 -12.38 -2.36 8.87
N ASN A 72 -12.57 -3.64 8.57
CA ASN A 72 -12.21 -4.72 9.49
C ASN A 72 -10.70 -4.90 9.60
N GLU A 73 -9.97 -4.77 8.49
CA GLU A 73 -8.51 -4.75 8.50
C GLU A 73 -7.96 -3.57 9.28
N LEU A 74 -8.53 -2.38 9.08
CA LEU A 74 -8.17 -1.19 9.85
C LEU A 74 -8.37 -1.41 11.36
N ARG A 75 -9.53 -1.96 11.76
CA ARG A 75 -9.80 -2.28 13.16
C ARG A 75 -8.79 -3.27 13.71
N LYS A 76 -8.49 -4.33 12.95
CA LYS A 76 -7.49 -5.33 13.31
C LYS A 76 -6.10 -4.73 13.49
N ALA A 77 -5.69 -3.81 12.61
CA ALA A 77 -4.41 -3.11 12.73
C ALA A 77 -4.31 -2.28 14.02
N VAL A 78 -5.37 -1.53 14.35
CA VAL A 78 -5.45 -0.74 15.59
C VAL A 78 -5.42 -1.66 16.82
N GLU A 79 -6.22 -2.74 16.83
CA GLU A 79 -6.26 -3.72 17.93
C GLU A 79 -4.92 -4.45 18.12
N ALA A 80 -4.18 -4.72 17.03
CA ALA A 80 -2.83 -5.29 17.08
C ALA A 80 -1.77 -4.29 17.56
N GLY A 81 -2.15 -3.03 17.84
CA GLY A 81 -1.31 -2.00 18.43
C GLY A 81 -0.35 -1.33 17.45
N PHE A 82 -0.67 -1.29 16.15
CA PHE A 82 0.05 -0.44 15.21
C PHE A 82 -0.26 1.04 15.46
N ASP A 83 0.75 1.89 15.27
CA ASP A 83 0.56 3.34 15.35
C ASP A 83 -0.41 3.79 14.25
N PRO A 84 -1.52 4.45 14.57
CA PRO A 84 -2.44 5.00 13.56
C PRO A 84 -1.74 5.86 12.51
N LYS A 85 -0.69 6.60 12.88
CA LYS A 85 0.12 7.39 11.94
C LYS A 85 1.03 6.56 11.02
N GLY A 86 1.04 5.25 11.18
CA GLY A 86 1.62 4.28 10.26
C GLY A 86 0.57 3.47 9.48
N ILE A 87 -0.71 3.86 9.49
CA ILE A 87 -1.78 3.12 8.82
C ILE A 87 -2.32 3.93 7.64
N VAL A 88 -2.41 3.31 6.45
CA VAL A 88 -3.13 3.83 5.29
C VAL A 88 -4.35 2.94 5.00
N TYR A 89 -5.40 3.54 4.44
CA TYR A 89 -6.65 2.83 4.14
C TYR A 89 -7.09 3.09 2.70
N ALA A 90 -6.99 2.06 1.85
CA ALA A 90 -7.37 2.05 0.44
C ALA A 90 -8.63 1.20 0.19
N GLY A 91 -9.05 1.09 -1.07
CA GLY A 91 -10.18 0.25 -1.51
C GLY A 91 -11.39 1.05 -1.98
N VAL A 92 -12.07 0.54 -3.02
CA VAL A 92 -13.19 1.21 -3.71
C VAL A 92 -14.54 1.11 -2.99
N GLY A 93 -14.64 0.35 -1.91
CA GLY A 93 -15.93 0.06 -1.25
C GLY A 93 -15.98 0.50 0.22
N LYS A 94 -15.31 1.60 0.58
CA LYS A 94 -15.32 2.13 1.94
C LYS A 94 -16.72 2.65 2.28
N ARG A 95 -17.28 2.17 3.38
CA ARG A 95 -18.60 2.61 3.88
C ARG A 95 -18.43 3.74 4.87
N ASP A 96 -19.46 4.60 5.01
CA ASP A 96 -19.48 5.73 5.94
C ASP A 96 -18.99 5.39 7.34
N LYS A 97 -19.45 4.26 7.89
CA LYS A 97 -19.04 3.80 9.23
C LYS A 97 -17.56 3.43 9.33
N GLU A 98 -16.95 3.00 8.22
CA GLU A 98 -15.54 2.64 8.14
C GLU A 98 -14.69 3.89 7.98
N LEU A 99 -15.17 4.86 7.17
CA LEU A 99 -14.56 6.19 7.04
C LEU A 99 -14.62 6.95 8.36
N LYS A 100 -15.76 6.97 9.05
CA LYS A 100 -15.89 7.58 10.39
C LYS A 100 -14.90 6.98 11.37
N TYR A 101 -14.73 5.66 11.38
CA TYR A 101 -13.75 5.01 12.24
C TYR A 101 -12.31 5.41 11.86
N ALA A 102 -11.97 5.46 10.58
CA ALA A 102 -10.64 5.92 10.12
C ALA A 102 -10.34 7.36 10.54
N ILE A 103 -11.33 8.26 10.41
CA ILE A 103 -11.25 9.66 10.84
C ILE A 103 -11.07 9.75 12.36
N GLU A 104 -11.82 8.95 13.14
CA GLU A 104 -11.71 8.89 14.60
C GLU A 104 -10.32 8.45 15.06
N GLN A 105 -9.77 7.41 14.43
CA GLN A 105 -8.43 6.87 14.71
C GLN A 105 -7.30 7.81 14.25
N ASN A 106 -7.59 8.83 13.44
CA ASN A 106 -6.59 9.78 12.93
C ASN A 106 -5.41 9.06 12.26
N ILE A 107 -5.71 8.13 11.36
CA ILE A 107 -4.71 7.36 10.61
C ILE A 107 -3.80 8.25 9.75
N LEU A 108 -2.75 7.67 9.16
CA LEU A 108 -1.81 8.42 8.31
C LEU A 108 -2.54 9.06 7.13
N ALA A 109 -3.30 8.27 6.37
CA ALA A 109 -4.11 8.76 5.26
C ALA A 109 -5.24 7.78 4.87
N ILE A 110 -6.35 8.34 4.39
CA ILE A 110 -7.36 7.62 3.61
C ILE A 110 -7.01 7.81 2.13
N ASN A 111 -6.72 6.71 1.43
CA ASN A 111 -6.44 6.75 -0.02
C ASN A 111 -7.78 6.78 -0.76
N CYS A 112 -8.19 7.95 -1.22
CA CYS A 112 -9.48 8.19 -1.88
C CYS A 112 -9.41 7.79 -3.35
N GLU A 113 -10.43 7.07 -3.82
CA GLU A 113 -10.46 6.42 -5.13
C GLU A 113 -11.49 7.02 -6.11
N SER A 114 -12.23 8.06 -5.69
CA SER A 114 -13.14 8.85 -6.53
C SER A 114 -13.35 10.26 -5.98
N ILE A 115 -13.83 11.17 -6.82
CA ILE A 115 -14.19 12.54 -6.40
C ILE A 115 -15.32 12.49 -5.36
N GLN A 116 -16.32 11.63 -5.55
CA GLN A 116 -17.43 11.47 -4.61
C GLN A 116 -16.95 10.98 -3.23
N GLU A 117 -15.91 10.14 -3.20
CA GLU A 117 -15.33 9.72 -1.93
C GLU A 117 -14.60 10.86 -1.23
N LEU A 118 -13.91 11.73 -1.97
CA LEU A 118 -13.28 12.94 -1.42
C LEU A 118 -14.29 13.84 -0.75
N GLU A 119 -15.41 14.13 -1.44
CA GLU A 119 -16.52 14.93 -0.90
C GLU A 119 -17.14 14.30 0.35
N LEU A 120 -17.33 12.98 0.32
CA LEU A 120 -17.86 12.22 1.47
C LEU A 120 -16.90 12.30 2.67
N VAL A 121 -15.60 12.12 2.47
CA VAL A 121 -14.60 12.22 3.55
C VAL A 121 -14.55 13.64 4.09
N ASP A 122 -14.66 14.68 3.25
CA ASP A 122 -14.74 16.08 3.68
C ASP A 122 -15.97 16.30 4.58
N ALA A 123 -17.15 15.86 4.15
CA ALA A 123 -18.39 15.98 4.91
C ALA A 123 -18.33 15.26 6.26
N LEU A 124 -17.85 14.00 6.28
CA LEU A 124 -17.72 13.20 7.50
C LEU A 124 -16.67 13.79 8.46
N SER A 125 -15.62 14.39 7.92
CA SER A 125 -14.61 15.10 8.71
C SER A 125 -15.17 16.37 9.35
N ALA A 126 -15.99 17.12 8.61
CA ALA A 126 -16.72 18.27 9.14
C ALA A 126 -17.66 17.87 10.28
N GLU A 127 -18.44 16.78 10.12
CA GLU A 127 -19.31 16.24 11.18
C GLU A 127 -18.51 15.89 12.44
N ALA A 128 -17.28 15.36 12.27
CA ALA A 128 -16.40 15.01 13.38
C ALA A 128 -15.61 16.20 13.96
N GLY A 129 -15.72 17.40 13.37
CA GLY A 129 -14.95 18.58 13.76
C GLY A 129 -13.43 18.40 13.55
N LYS A 130 -13.04 17.64 12.52
CA LYS A 130 -11.64 17.32 12.22
C LYS A 130 -11.25 17.74 10.81
N VAL A 131 -9.95 17.84 10.58
CA VAL A 131 -9.35 17.85 9.23
C VAL A 131 -8.63 16.52 9.06
N THR A 132 -9.00 15.76 8.02
CA THR A 132 -8.51 14.41 7.78
C THR A 132 -7.42 14.41 6.71
N ASP A 133 -6.29 13.78 7.02
CA ASP A 133 -5.22 13.54 6.05
C ASP A 133 -5.66 12.48 5.02
N ILE A 134 -5.52 12.79 3.74
CA ILE A 134 -5.90 11.91 2.63
C ILE A 134 -4.79 11.83 1.58
N ALA A 135 -4.84 10.77 0.77
CA ALA A 135 -4.07 10.67 -0.46
C ALA A 135 -5.01 10.45 -1.65
N LEU A 136 -4.69 11.05 -2.78
CA LEU A 136 -5.39 10.78 -4.02
C LEU A 136 -4.87 9.47 -4.62
N ARG A 137 -5.72 8.47 -4.80
CA ARG A 137 -5.35 7.30 -5.57
C ARG A 137 -5.60 7.58 -7.04
N ILE A 138 -4.51 7.66 -7.78
CA ILE A 138 -4.53 7.90 -9.23
C ILE A 138 -4.32 6.59 -9.97
N ASN A 139 -5.14 6.36 -10.99
CA ASN A 139 -4.88 5.32 -11.99
C ASN A 139 -3.81 5.86 -12.96
N PRO A 140 -2.61 5.26 -12.99
CA PRO A 140 -1.52 5.78 -13.82
C PRO A 140 -1.60 5.31 -15.28
N ASP A 141 -2.57 4.46 -15.63
CA ASP A 141 -2.68 3.86 -16.96
C ASP A 141 -1.37 3.24 -17.45
N ILE A 142 -0.87 2.26 -16.69
CA ILE A 142 0.37 1.52 -16.98
C ILE A 142 0.03 0.05 -17.11
N ASP A 143 0.43 -0.57 -18.22
CA ASP A 143 0.33 -2.02 -18.42
C ASP A 143 1.44 -2.74 -17.65
N PRO A 144 1.11 -3.50 -16.59
CA PRO A 144 2.08 -4.25 -15.79
C PRO A 144 2.54 -5.54 -16.47
N LYS A 145 2.00 -5.88 -17.67
CA LYS A 145 2.25 -7.14 -18.39
C LYS A 145 2.03 -8.38 -17.52
N THR A 146 1.01 -8.34 -16.70
CA THR A 146 0.59 -9.43 -15.81
C THR A 146 -0.80 -9.97 -16.20
N ASN A 147 -1.35 -10.90 -15.42
CA ASN A 147 -2.68 -11.41 -15.65
C ASN A 147 -3.73 -10.30 -15.42
N HIS A 148 -4.65 -10.12 -16.37
CA HIS A 148 -5.74 -9.12 -16.34
C HIS A 148 -6.54 -9.09 -15.01
N CYS A 149 -6.66 -10.24 -14.33
CA CYS A 149 -7.39 -10.33 -13.06
C CYS A 149 -6.68 -9.66 -11.86
N ILE A 150 -5.37 -9.39 -11.99
CA ILE A 150 -4.54 -8.79 -10.93
C ILE A 150 -3.93 -7.46 -11.34
N ASP A 151 -4.28 -6.99 -12.53
CA ASP A 151 -3.91 -5.69 -13.07
C ASP A 151 -4.85 -4.61 -12.51
N THR A 152 -4.27 -3.56 -11.96
CA THR A 152 -5.01 -2.43 -11.35
C THR A 152 -4.58 -1.08 -11.90
N GLY A 153 -3.70 -1.08 -12.89
CA GLY A 153 -3.08 0.12 -13.43
C GLY A 153 -3.54 0.52 -14.83
N GLN A 154 -4.42 -0.25 -15.48
CA GLN A 154 -4.93 0.08 -16.82
C GLN A 154 -6.12 1.06 -16.77
N ALA A 155 -6.36 1.78 -17.86
CA ALA A 155 -7.39 2.81 -17.97
C ALA A 155 -8.82 2.31 -17.67
N ASP A 156 -9.13 1.04 -17.94
CA ASP A 156 -10.42 0.40 -17.65
C ASP A 156 -10.52 -0.21 -16.24
N SER A 157 -9.48 -0.03 -15.41
CA SER A 157 -9.49 -0.51 -14.03
C SER A 157 -10.49 0.27 -13.18
N LYS A 158 -11.21 -0.45 -12.32
CA LYS A 158 -12.12 0.14 -11.31
C LYS A 158 -11.42 0.90 -10.18
N PHE A 159 -10.10 0.93 -10.14
CA PHE A 159 -9.32 1.47 -9.04
C PHE A 159 -8.75 2.84 -9.40
N GLY A 160 -8.92 3.78 -8.47
CA GLY A 160 -8.34 5.11 -8.56
C GLY A 160 -9.10 6.06 -9.48
N ILE A 161 -8.78 7.34 -9.37
CA ILE A 161 -9.28 8.44 -10.19
C ILE A 161 -8.38 8.52 -11.42
N SER A 162 -8.93 8.71 -12.60
CA SER A 162 -8.09 8.96 -13.78
C SER A 162 -7.30 10.26 -13.62
N TYR A 163 -6.14 10.33 -14.23
CA TYR A 163 -5.32 11.53 -14.14
C TYR A 163 -6.04 12.75 -14.74
N GLU A 164 -6.74 12.54 -15.84
CA GLU A 164 -7.56 13.55 -16.51
C GLU A 164 -8.66 14.09 -15.60
N GLU A 165 -9.38 13.22 -14.91
CA GLU A 165 -10.43 13.60 -13.97
C GLU A 165 -9.86 14.41 -12.79
N VAL A 166 -8.68 14.07 -12.28
CA VAL A 166 -8.01 14.88 -11.26
C VAL A 166 -7.67 16.27 -11.77
N LEU A 167 -7.24 16.41 -13.04
CA LEU A 167 -6.96 17.72 -13.64
C LEU A 167 -8.22 18.56 -13.82
N GLU A 168 -9.31 17.94 -14.30
CA GLU A 168 -10.61 18.61 -14.50
C GLU A 168 -11.18 19.15 -13.19
N HIS A 169 -11.09 18.36 -12.11
CA HIS A 169 -11.62 18.70 -10.79
C HIS A 169 -10.59 19.33 -9.83
N ALA A 170 -9.38 19.68 -10.30
CA ALA A 170 -8.31 20.16 -9.42
C ALA A 170 -8.70 21.34 -8.53
N ALA A 171 -9.46 22.30 -9.05
CA ALA A 171 -9.91 23.45 -8.29
C ALA A 171 -10.93 23.08 -7.22
N GLU A 172 -11.86 22.17 -7.52
CA GLU A 172 -12.86 21.64 -6.61
C GLU A 172 -12.22 20.84 -5.49
N ILE A 173 -11.36 19.88 -5.81
CA ILE A 173 -10.60 19.07 -4.86
C ILE A 173 -9.85 19.96 -3.86
N ARG A 174 -9.19 21.02 -4.35
CA ARG A 174 -8.45 21.97 -3.50
C ARG A 174 -9.34 22.89 -2.68
N SER A 175 -10.62 23.01 -3.01
CA SER A 175 -11.58 23.83 -2.26
C SER A 175 -12.16 23.15 -1.03
N LEU A 176 -11.98 21.84 -0.90
CA LEU A 176 -12.40 21.04 0.27
C LEU A 176 -11.71 21.55 1.53
N LYS A 177 -12.45 21.70 2.63
CA LYS A 177 -11.98 22.43 3.82
C LYS A 177 -11.62 21.52 4.99
N ASN A 178 -12.15 20.29 5.00
CA ASN A 178 -12.03 19.37 6.11
C ASN A 178 -11.17 18.16 5.75
N VAL A 179 -10.51 18.21 4.60
CA VAL A 179 -9.49 17.25 4.18
C VAL A 179 -8.18 17.96 3.87
N ASN A 180 -7.07 17.28 4.15
CA ASN A 180 -5.73 17.73 3.83
C ASN A 180 -5.10 16.70 2.88
N ILE A 181 -4.88 17.11 1.64
CA ILE A 181 -4.31 16.23 0.62
C ILE A 181 -2.81 16.20 0.82
N ILE A 182 -2.32 15.10 1.42
CA ILE A 182 -0.92 14.98 1.83
C ILE A 182 -0.13 14.01 0.97
N GLY A 183 -0.77 13.25 0.10
CA GLY A 183 -0.09 12.24 -0.69
C GLY A 183 -0.78 11.85 -1.98
N LEU A 184 -0.01 11.16 -2.80
CA LEU A 184 -0.50 10.39 -3.93
C LEU A 184 -0.35 8.90 -3.61
N HIS A 185 -1.31 8.11 -4.06
CA HIS A 185 -1.24 6.66 -4.03
C HIS A 185 -1.51 6.11 -5.45
N LEU A 186 -0.82 5.05 -5.79
CA LEU A 186 -1.05 4.29 -7.01
C LEU A 186 -0.70 2.82 -6.78
N HIS A 187 -1.29 1.95 -7.59
CA HIS A 187 -0.95 0.54 -7.56
C HIS A 187 -1.17 -0.05 -8.94
N ILE A 188 -0.10 -0.49 -9.58
CA ILE A 188 -0.10 -0.92 -10.98
C ILE A 188 -0.43 -2.39 -11.18
N GLY A 189 -0.48 -3.18 -10.09
CA GLY A 189 -0.81 -4.59 -10.16
C GLY A 189 0.00 -5.43 -9.19
N SER A 190 -0.19 -6.74 -9.27
CA SER A 190 0.48 -7.71 -8.41
C SER A 190 1.29 -8.69 -9.25
N GLN A 191 2.26 -9.36 -8.62
CA GLN A 191 3.08 -10.41 -9.23
C GLN A 191 3.93 -9.91 -10.40
N ILE A 192 4.42 -8.67 -10.33
CA ILE A 192 5.27 -8.05 -11.35
C ILE A 192 6.70 -8.54 -11.15
N ARG A 193 7.24 -9.23 -12.14
CA ARG A 193 8.60 -9.75 -12.12
C ARG A 193 9.56 -8.97 -13.03
N GLU A 194 9.02 -8.18 -13.92
CA GLU A 194 9.79 -7.33 -14.86
C GLU A 194 10.08 -5.97 -14.22
N LEU A 195 11.29 -5.76 -13.74
CA LEU A 195 11.67 -4.57 -12.96
C LEU A 195 11.54 -3.25 -13.75
N HIS A 196 11.68 -3.27 -15.08
CA HIS A 196 11.50 -2.07 -15.91
C HIS A 196 10.07 -1.48 -15.82
N VAL A 197 9.08 -2.27 -15.42
CA VAL A 197 7.70 -1.81 -15.16
C VAL A 197 7.69 -0.80 -14.02
N PHE A 198 8.47 -1.03 -12.96
CA PHE A 198 8.60 -0.10 -11.84
C PHE A 198 9.32 1.19 -12.26
N GLU A 199 10.33 1.10 -13.12
CA GLU A 199 11.01 2.28 -13.68
C GLU A 199 10.04 3.15 -14.51
N ASN A 200 9.26 2.52 -15.40
CA ASN A 200 8.23 3.22 -16.18
C ASN A 200 7.17 3.88 -15.27
N MET A 201 6.74 3.18 -14.22
CA MET A 201 5.84 3.73 -13.22
C MET A 201 6.42 4.99 -12.58
N CYS A 202 7.66 4.95 -12.11
CA CYS A 202 8.28 6.09 -11.45
C CYS A 202 8.43 7.29 -12.37
N ASN A 203 8.81 7.07 -13.62
CA ASN A 203 8.90 8.13 -14.63
C ASN A 203 7.54 8.81 -14.84
N LYS A 204 6.46 8.02 -14.97
CA LYS A 204 5.11 8.57 -15.14
C LYS A 204 4.63 9.30 -13.89
N VAL A 205 4.87 8.74 -12.71
CA VAL A 205 4.50 9.34 -11.42
C VAL A 205 5.20 10.68 -11.21
N ASN A 206 6.48 10.80 -11.55
CA ASN A 206 7.20 12.07 -11.44
C ASN A 206 6.53 13.17 -12.28
N VAL A 207 6.12 12.86 -13.52
CA VAL A 207 5.40 13.80 -14.38
C VAL A 207 4.05 14.19 -13.78
N ILE A 208 3.29 13.22 -13.21
CA ILE A 208 2.01 13.49 -12.55
C ILE A 208 2.22 14.41 -11.34
N VAL A 209 3.19 14.11 -10.48
CA VAL A 209 3.52 14.93 -9.30
C VAL A 209 3.86 16.36 -9.72
N GLU A 210 4.79 16.55 -10.66
CA GLU A 210 5.21 17.87 -11.14
C GLU A 210 4.04 18.69 -11.69
N ASN A 211 3.13 18.05 -12.42
CA ASN A 211 1.97 18.75 -12.99
C ASN A 211 0.93 19.13 -11.92
N LEU A 212 0.68 18.25 -10.95
CA LEU A 212 -0.23 18.56 -9.84
C LEU A 212 0.36 19.63 -8.92
N GLU A 213 1.68 19.65 -8.69
CA GLU A 213 2.34 20.71 -7.94
C GLU A 213 2.20 22.08 -8.62
N LYS A 214 2.28 22.14 -9.96
CA LYS A 214 2.01 23.37 -10.74
C LYS A 214 0.57 23.86 -10.56
N LEU A 215 -0.38 22.96 -10.30
CA LEU A 215 -1.77 23.29 -9.97
C LEU A 215 -1.96 23.65 -8.48
N GLY A 216 -0.87 23.63 -7.69
CA GLY A 216 -0.85 24.04 -6.29
C GLY A 216 -1.18 22.94 -5.28
N PHE A 217 -1.11 21.68 -5.67
CA PHE A 217 -1.04 20.58 -4.72
C PHE A 217 0.34 20.53 -4.04
N SER A 218 0.40 19.93 -2.85
CA SER A 218 1.66 19.70 -2.14
C SER A 218 1.61 18.34 -1.46
N PHE A 219 2.55 17.47 -1.79
CA PHE A 219 2.56 16.11 -1.30
C PHE A 219 3.70 15.90 -0.31
N ARG A 220 3.40 15.26 0.83
CA ARG A 220 4.40 14.83 1.83
C ARG A 220 4.93 13.43 1.52
N PHE A 221 4.19 12.63 0.75
CA PHE A 221 4.60 11.30 0.31
C PHE A 221 3.95 10.90 -1.02
N VAL A 222 4.58 9.95 -1.67
CA VAL A 222 4.02 9.20 -2.79
C VAL A 222 4.06 7.72 -2.40
N ASP A 223 2.89 7.09 -2.35
CA ASP A 223 2.73 5.67 -2.13
C ASP A 223 2.66 4.96 -3.49
N VAL A 224 3.75 4.31 -3.85
CA VAL A 224 3.88 3.61 -5.14
C VAL A 224 3.22 2.22 -5.14
N GLY A 225 2.52 1.88 -4.07
CA GLY A 225 1.90 0.57 -3.90
C GLY A 225 2.93 -0.53 -3.67
N GLY A 226 2.60 -1.72 -4.13
CA GLY A 226 3.47 -2.88 -4.06
C GLY A 226 3.57 -3.57 -5.41
N GLY A 227 3.36 -4.88 -5.43
CA GLY A 227 3.26 -5.64 -6.67
C GLY A 227 4.47 -6.47 -7.01
N LEU A 228 5.60 -6.33 -6.30
CA LEU A 228 6.78 -7.17 -6.54
C LEU A 228 6.41 -8.65 -6.44
N GLY A 229 6.68 -9.38 -7.53
CA GLY A 229 6.34 -10.77 -7.67
C GLY A 229 7.27 -11.69 -6.92
N VAL A 230 6.74 -12.84 -6.52
CA VAL A 230 7.49 -13.96 -5.93
C VAL A 230 7.54 -15.13 -6.89
N ASN A 231 8.53 -16.00 -6.72
CA ASN A 231 8.66 -17.21 -7.53
C ASN A 231 7.81 -18.34 -6.91
N TYR A 232 6.60 -18.56 -7.46
CA TYR A 232 5.73 -19.65 -7.00
C TYR A 232 6.12 -21.02 -7.56
N ASP A 233 6.86 -21.08 -8.68
CA ASP A 233 7.23 -22.35 -9.33
C ASP A 233 8.37 -23.04 -8.59
N VAL A 234 9.35 -22.26 -8.15
CA VAL A 234 10.55 -22.73 -7.43
C VAL A 234 10.88 -21.79 -6.27
N PRO A 235 10.00 -21.72 -5.25
CA PRO A 235 10.12 -20.74 -4.16
C PRO A 235 11.42 -20.92 -3.33
N GLU A 236 12.00 -22.11 -3.33
CA GLU A 236 13.27 -22.37 -2.64
C GLU A 236 14.49 -21.72 -3.28
N ASN A 237 14.41 -21.34 -4.57
CA ASN A 237 15.52 -20.67 -5.26
C ASN A 237 15.54 -19.16 -4.97
N GLU A 238 14.38 -18.57 -4.70
CA GLU A 238 14.21 -17.15 -4.39
C GLU A 238 13.24 -17.00 -3.21
N PRO A 239 13.62 -17.46 -2.01
CA PRO A 239 12.72 -17.47 -0.85
C PRO A 239 12.41 -16.06 -0.33
N ILE A 240 13.25 -15.07 -0.64
CA ILE A 240 13.08 -13.66 -0.29
C ILE A 240 12.98 -12.86 -1.59
N PRO A 241 11.94 -12.02 -1.76
CA PRO A 241 11.80 -11.16 -2.94
C PRO A 241 13.00 -10.23 -3.13
N ASN A 242 13.31 -9.90 -4.37
CA ASN A 242 14.43 -9.00 -4.71
C ASN A 242 14.08 -7.53 -4.42
N PHE A 243 13.98 -7.18 -3.14
CA PHE A 243 13.70 -5.81 -2.71
C PHE A 243 14.78 -4.82 -3.16
N ALA A 244 16.05 -5.23 -3.19
CA ALA A 244 17.16 -4.37 -3.60
C ALA A 244 16.95 -3.80 -5.00
N SER A 245 16.68 -4.67 -5.99
CA SER A 245 16.45 -4.23 -7.36
C SER A 245 15.15 -3.44 -7.52
N CYS A 246 14.05 -3.88 -6.86
CA CYS A 246 12.78 -3.17 -6.93
C CYS A 246 12.89 -1.75 -6.38
N LEU A 247 13.44 -1.58 -5.18
CA LEU A 247 13.57 -0.28 -4.53
C LEU A 247 14.59 0.64 -5.23
N LEU A 248 15.63 0.07 -5.87
CA LEU A 248 16.55 0.85 -6.69
C LEU A 248 15.82 1.53 -7.86
N TYR A 249 14.97 0.80 -8.57
CA TYR A 249 14.22 1.34 -9.72
C TYR A 249 13.08 2.29 -9.30
N THR A 250 12.55 2.15 -8.10
CA THR A 250 11.52 3.08 -7.55
C THR A 250 12.13 4.28 -6.85
N SER A 251 13.43 4.30 -6.62
CA SER A 251 14.12 5.46 -6.05
C SER A 251 14.18 6.60 -7.05
N PRO A 252 13.89 7.85 -6.69
CA PRO A 252 14.25 8.97 -7.54
C PRO A 252 15.75 8.92 -7.80
N SER A 253 16.16 9.07 -9.07
CA SER A 253 17.57 9.13 -9.44
C SER A 253 18.27 10.15 -8.53
N PRO A 254 19.41 9.84 -7.92
CA PRO A 254 20.17 10.87 -7.24
C PRO A 254 20.45 11.95 -8.28
N ARG A 255 19.93 13.14 -8.06
CA ARG A 255 20.32 14.31 -8.84
C ARG A 255 21.75 14.56 -8.44
N ASP A 256 22.65 14.38 -9.42
CA ASP A 256 24.04 14.80 -9.30
C ASP A 256 24.15 16.29 -8.98
#